data_f286752bb4c179a3473ad22bf0b886a7
#
_entry.id   f286752bb4c179a3473ad22bf0b886a7
#
_cell.length_a   1.000
_cell.length_b   1.000
_cell.length_c   1.000
_cell.angle_alpha   90.00
_cell.angle_beta   90.00
_cell.angle_gamma   90.00
#
_symmetry.space_group_name_H-M   'P 1'
#
loop_
_entity.id
_entity.type
_entity.pdbx_description
1 polymer ?
#
loop_
_entity_poly.entity_id
_entity_poly.type
_entity_poly.pdbx_seq_one_letter_code
_entity_poly.pdbx_strand_id
1 'polypeptide(L)'
;MLKKNVILICIDGGRLDRAQSSRIFNSMLSKGIFFSQTITYAPYTNSAIHAVISGSYGNRNGCFSYWHSLKFKKFEFKTLTEYLHENGFFT
;
A
#
# COMPACT_ATOMS: atom_id res chain seq x y z
N MET A 1 9.39 -24.58 2.03
CA MET A 1 9.53 -23.40 1.18
C MET A 1 10.18 -22.27 1.98
N LEU A 2 11.24 -21.70 1.47
CA LEU A 2 11.91 -20.56 2.14
C LEU A 2 10.96 -19.34 2.12
N LYS A 3 10.65 -18.80 3.29
CA LYS A 3 9.85 -17.58 3.41
C LYS A 3 10.71 -16.40 2.93
N LYS A 4 10.18 -15.63 1.99
CA LYS A 4 10.83 -14.40 1.52
C LYS A 4 10.35 -13.23 2.37
N ASN A 5 11.26 -12.30 2.68
CA ASN A 5 10.87 -11.05 3.34
C ASN A 5 10.03 -10.19 2.39
N VAL A 6 9.05 -9.50 2.96
CA VAL A 6 8.19 -8.54 2.24
C VAL A 6 8.46 -7.15 2.80
N ILE A 7 8.81 -6.21 1.93
CA ILE A 7 9.03 -4.81 2.28
C ILE A 7 8.09 -3.97 1.43
N LEU A 8 7.18 -3.24 2.08
CA LEU A 8 6.30 -2.27 1.46
C LEU A 8 6.79 -0.86 1.79
N ILE A 9 7.19 -0.10 0.77
CA ILE A 9 7.66 1.27 0.92
C ILE A 9 6.64 2.20 0.29
N CYS A 10 6.03 3.07 1.10
CA CYS A 10 5.15 4.13 0.63
C CYS A 10 5.88 5.47 0.69
N ILE A 11 5.90 6.18 -0.43
CA ILE A 11 6.46 7.53 -0.52
C ILE A 11 5.30 8.51 -0.63
N ASP A 12 4.93 9.13 0.50
CA ASP A 12 3.87 10.13 0.53
C ASP A 12 4.26 11.38 -0.28
N GLY A 13 3.32 11.90 -1.06
CA GLY A 13 3.57 13.03 -1.96
C GLY A 13 4.51 12.72 -3.13
N GLY A 14 4.83 11.44 -3.37
CA GLY A 14 5.67 11.02 -4.48
C GLY A 14 5.04 11.34 -5.84
N ARG A 15 5.83 11.92 -6.75
CA ARG A 15 5.42 12.22 -8.12
C ARG A 15 6.12 11.29 -9.10
N LEU A 16 5.37 10.77 -10.08
CA LEU A 16 5.90 9.87 -11.10
C LEU A 16 7.05 10.48 -11.90
N ASP A 17 6.91 11.73 -12.35
CA ASP A 17 7.93 12.43 -13.12
C ASP A 17 9.24 12.60 -12.34
N ARG A 18 9.16 12.81 -11.03
CA ARG A 18 10.33 12.89 -10.14
C ARG A 18 10.94 11.51 -9.86
N ALA A 19 10.11 10.51 -9.66
CA ALA A 19 10.59 9.15 -9.49
C ALA A 19 11.36 8.67 -10.73
N GLN A 20 10.84 8.90 -11.93
CA GLN A 20 11.48 8.52 -13.18
C GLN A 20 12.82 9.21 -13.45
N SER A 21 13.07 10.38 -12.85
CA SER A 21 14.36 11.06 -12.93
C SER A 21 15.37 10.59 -11.86
N SER A 22 14.95 9.75 -10.92
CA SER A 22 15.81 9.25 -9.85
C SER A 22 16.69 8.10 -10.32
N ARG A 23 18.00 8.17 -10.03
CA ARG A 23 18.94 7.08 -10.33
C ARG A 23 18.61 5.79 -9.56
N ILE A 24 18.17 5.93 -8.31
CA ILE A 24 17.78 4.78 -7.46
C ILE A 24 16.56 4.09 -8.06
N PHE A 25 15.54 4.85 -8.40
CA PHE A 25 14.32 4.33 -9.02
C PHE A 25 14.64 3.59 -10.34
N ASN A 26 15.44 4.21 -11.20
CA ASN A 26 15.83 3.61 -12.48
C ASN A 26 16.66 2.34 -12.29
N SER A 27 17.50 2.26 -11.25
CA SER A 27 18.23 1.03 -10.95
C SER A 27 17.31 -0.12 -10.48
N MET A 28 16.18 0.21 -9.85
CA MET A 28 15.18 -0.77 -9.44
C MET A 28 14.35 -1.28 -10.62
N LEU A 29 14.08 -0.42 -11.61
CA LEU A 29 13.32 -0.79 -12.81
C LEU A 29 13.94 -1.94 -13.58
N SER A 30 15.27 -2.01 -13.63
CA SER A 30 15.99 -3.08 -14.33
C SER A 30 15.86 -4.46 -13.64
N LYS A 31 15.39 -4.48 -12.39
CA LYS A 31 15.29 -5.69 -11.56
C LYS A 31 13.87 -6.03 -11.13
N GLY A 32 12.89 -5.25 -11.55
CA GLY A 32 11.50 -5.39 -11.12
C GLY A 32 10.49 -5.08 -12.20
N ILE A 33 9.24 -4.94 -11.80
CA ILE A 33 8.13 -4.57 -12.69
C ILE A 33 7.68 -3.17 -12.33
N PHE A 34 7.47 -2.34 -13.33
CA PHE A 34 6.96 -0.99 -13.18
C PHE A 34 5.54 -0.85 -13.76
N PHE A 35 4.61 -0.41 -12.94
CA PHE A 35 3.23 -0.17 -13.34
C PHE A 35 3.02 1.33 -13.55
N SER A 36 3.15 1.80 -14.78
CA SER A 36 3.11 3.23 -15.13
C SER A 36 1.71 3.86 -15.05
N GLN A 37 0.66 3.04 -15.06
CA GLN A 37 -0.73 3.51 -15.10
C GLN A 37 -1.53 3.09 -13.86
N THR A 38 -0.85 2.98 -12.71
CA THR A 38 -1.51 2.68 -11.45
C THR A 38 -2.31 3.89 -10.96
N ILE A 39 -3.56 3.64 -10.60
CA ILE A 39 -4.48 4.66 -10.09
C ILE A 39 -4.66 4.44 -8.60
N THR A 40 -4.52 5.51 -7.81
CA THR A 40 -4.86 5.47 -6.39
C THR A 40 -6.37 5.45 -6.18
N TYR A 41 -6.83 4.77 -5.15
CA TYR A 41 -8.25 4.73 -4.78
C TYR A 41 -8.79 6.12 -4.41
N ALA A 42 -8.00 6.95 -3.74
CA ALA A 42 -8.44 8.23 -3.22
C ALA A 42 -7.36 9.31 -3.39
N PRO A 43 -7.75 10.59 -3.47
CA PRO A 43 -6.81 11.69 -3.63
C PRO A 43 -6.10 12.08 -2.32
N TYR A 44 -6.30 11.35 -1.23
CA TYR A 44 -5.70 11.61 0.08
C TYR A 44 -5.21 10.33 0.73
N THR A 45 -4.16 10.47 1.56
CA THR A 45 -3.37 9.39 2.12
C THR A 45 -4.20 8.40 2.94
N ASN A 46 -5.06 8.88 3.83
CA ASN A 46 -5.79 8.01 4.75
C ASN A 46 -6.59 6.91 4.03
N SER A 47 -7.44 7.28 3.08
CA SER A 47 -8.26 6.29 2.36
C SER A 47 -7.43 5.44 1.41
N ALA A 48 -6.39 6.01 0.78
CA ALA A 48 -5.52 5.28 -0.12
C ALA A 48 -4.72 4.20 0.62
N ILE A 49 -4.11 4.53 1.75
CA ILE A 49 -3.33 3.57 2.54
C ILE A 49 -4.21 2.48 3.15
N HIS A 50 -5.39 2.83 3.69
CA HIS A 50 -6.31 1.81 4.19
C HIS A 50 -6.78 0.84 3.09
N ALA A 51 -6.96 1.32 1.86
CA ALA A 51 -7.25 0.45 0.74
C ALA A 51 -6.08 -0.49 0.41
N VAL A 52 -4.85 0.01 0.42
CA VAL A 52 -3.65 -0.79 0.16
C VAL A 52 -3.46 -1.88 1.22
N ILE A 53 -3.50 -1.52 2.50
CA ILE A 53 -3.21 -2.47 3.59
C ILE A 53 -4.35 -3.46 3.84
N SER A 54 -5.60 -3.13 3.50
CA SER A 54 -6.75 -4.01 3.69
C SER A 54 -7.17 -4.78 2.44
N GLY A 55 -6.62 -4.44 1.27
CA GLY A 55 -7.05 -4.98 -0.01
C GLY A 55 -8.52 -4.68 -0.34
N SER A 56 -9.10 -3.64 0.27
CA SER A 56 -10.51 -3.30 0.12
C SER A 56 -10.71 -1.79 0.03
N TYR A 57 -11.63 -1.37 -0.82
CA TYR A 57 -11.95 0.05 -0.98
C TYR A 57 -12.68 0.63 0.24
N GLY A 58 -12.57 1.95 0.42
CA GLY A 58 -13.09 2.64 1.59
C GLY A 58 -14.59 2.52 1.81
N ASN A 59 -15.39 2.38 0.75
CA ASN A 59 -16.82 2.13 0.86
C ASN A 59 -17.14 0.78 1.57
N ARG A 60 -16.20 -0.15 1.57
CA ARG A 60 -16.32 -1.42 2.28
C ARG A 60 -15.60 -1.40 3.62
N ASN A 61 -14.34 -0.93 3.64
CA ASN A 61 -13.50 -0.96 4.84
C ASN A 61 -13.80 0.17 5.85
N GLY A 62 -14.62 1.17 5.49
CA GLY A 62 -15.03 2.28 6.33
C GLY A 62 -14.24 3.57 6.15
N CYS A 63 -13.08 3.53 5.50
CA CYS A 63 -12.19 4.70 5.31
C CYS A 63 -12.39 5.34 3.93
N PHE A 64 -13.56 5.90 3.68
CA PHE A 64 -13.92 6.46 2.37
C PHE A 64 -13.78 7.99 2.27
N SER A 65 -13.32 8.66 3.31
CA SER A 65 -13.04 10.10 3.28
C SER A 65 -11.83 10.45 4.14
N TYR A 66 -11.33 11.67 3.98
CA TYR A 66 -10.14 12.15 4.68
C TYR A 66 -10.20 11.94 6.21
N TRP A 67 -11.37 12.18 6.81
CA TRP A 67 -11.56 12.15 8.26
C TRP A 67 -12.01 10.77 8.81
N HIS A 68 -12.08 9.76 7.96
CA HIS A 68 -12.66 8.46 8.33
C HIS A 68 -11.65 7.40 8.76
N SER A 69 -10.38 7.75 9.06
CA SER A 69 -9.39 6.76 9.48
C SER A 69 -9.80 5.96 10.71
N LEU A 70 -10.48 6.60 11.66
CA LEU A 70 -11.03 5.94 12.86
C LEU A 70 -12.25 5.04 12.57
N LYS A 71 -12.82 5.12 11.38
CA LYS A 71 -13.96 4.28 10.96
C LYS A 71 -13.52 2.98 10.28
N PHE A 72 -12.24 2.70 10.25
CA PHE A 72 -11.75 1.44 9.71
C PHE A 72 -12.36 0.25 10.46
N LYS A 73 -12.97 -0.65 9.72
CA LYS A 73 -13.67 -1.83 10.24
C LYS A 73 -12.68 -2.97 10.54
N LYS A 74 -11.81 -2.75 11.51
CA LYS A 74 -10.70 -3.65 11.86
C LYS A 74 -11.10 -5.08 12.23
N PHE A 75 -12.36 -5.30 12.60
CA PHE A 75 -12.85 -6.65 12.91
C PHE A 75 -13.43 -7.38 11.68
N GLU A 76 -13.71 -6.64 10.60
CA GLU A 76 -14.21 -7.19 9.35
C GLU A 76 -13.10 -7.36 8.29
N PHE A 77 -12.05 -6.57 8.37
CA PHE A 77 -10.95 -6.55 7.41
C PHE A 77 -9.61 -6.76 8.09
N LYS A 78 -8.92 -7.83 7.72
CA LYS A 78 -7.52 -8.05 8.09
C LYS A 78 -6.61 -7.16 7.26
N THR A 79 -5.59 -6.67 7.90
CA THR A 79 -4.51 -5.94 7.24
C THR A 79 -3.47 -6.90 6.67
N LEU A 80 -2.67 -6.42 5.72
CA LEU A 80 -1.55 -7.18 5.16
C LEU A 80 -0.60 -7.68 6.25
N THR A 81 -0.32 -6.86 7.26
CA THR A 81 0.55 -7.22 8.39
C THR A 81 -0.04 -8.35 9.24
N GLU A 82 -1.35 -8.33 9.49
CA GLU A 82 -2.03 -9.42 10.19
C GLU A 82 -1.97 -10.73 9.42
N TYR A 83 -2.20 -10.70 8.10
CA TYR A 83 -2.04 -11.88 7.24
C TYR A 83 -0.60 -12.44 7.27
N LEU A 84 0.38 -11.57 7.19
CA LEU A 84 1.79 -11.97 7.25
C LEU A 84 2.13 -12.57 8.61
N HIS A 85 1.69 -11.93 9.69
CA HIS A 85 1.90 -12.42 11.06
C HIS A 85 1.31 -13.82 11.27
N GLU A 86 0.07 -14.05 10.87
CA GLU A 86 -0.58 -15.36 10.95
C GLU A 86 0.14 -16.45 10.13
N ASN A 87 0.86 -16.05 9.10
CA ASN A 87 1.68 -16.95 8.29
C ASN A 87 3.14 -17.05 8.78
N GLY A 88 3.41 -16.58 10.00
CA GLY A 88 4.69 -16.73 10.69
C GLY A 88 5.78 -15.77 10.23
N PHE A 89 5.41 -14.65 9.66
CA PHE A 89 6.34 -13.52 9.48
C PHE A 89 6.38 -12.69 10.76
N PHE A 90 7.53 -12.13 11.04
CA PHE A 90 7.66 -11.09 12.05
C PHE A 90 7.20 -9.76 11.42
N THR A 91 6.21 -9.10 12.01
CA THR A 91 5.60 -7.87 11.48
C THR A 91 5.52 -6.79 12.55
#